data_cbd90b72bb28dc91694c26334df8dbd1
#
_entry.id   cbd90b72bb28dc91694c26334df8dbd1
#
_cell.length_a   1.000
_cell.length_b   1.000
_cell.length_c   1.000
_cell.angle_alpha   90.00
_cell.angle_beta   90.00
_cell.angle_gamma   90.00
#
_symmetry.space_group_name_H-M   'P 1'
#
loop_
_entity.id
_entity.type
_entity.pdbx_description
1 polymer ?
#
loop_
_entity_poly.entity_id
_entity_poly.type
_entity_poly.pdbx_seq_one_letter_code
_entity_poly.pdbx_strand_id
1 'polypeptide(L)'
;MKAPRRGVRCLVAASIVLLASAPTQAQESKSSQLAAETAKLLDAAKLGAVAAKLGSDEYVGALYFTGSQLLVVKARYIVPERMDAQLEAKNYRDVYIDLNSASVAGSKILIADFGANGLQARRRDKQAPDTVDVGGKSHAFDGDWGKAKLSEQEYTTIFQTSDAEYVRMLEALVAQLKKPA
;
A
#
# COMPACT_ATOMS: atom_id res chain seq x y z
N MET A 1 17.40 -68.02 -53.95
CA MET A 1 17.67 -67.89 -52.48
C MET A 1 17.74 -66.41 -52.10
N LYS A 2 16.69 -65.92 -51.44
CA LYS A 2 16.59 -64.48 -50.99
C LYS A 2 16.66 -64.46 -49.47
N ALA A 3 17.62 -63.73 -48.91
CA ALA A 3 17.77 -63.52 -47.46
C ALA A 3 16.82 -62.40 -46.95
N PRO A 4 16.25 -62.52 -45.75
CA PRO A 4 15.36 -61.50 -45.19
C PRO A 4 16.12 -60.40 -44.51
N ARG A 5 15.71 -59.14 -44.80
CA ARG A 5 16.18 -57.92 -44.15
C ARG A 5 15.55 -57.79 -42.77
N ARG A 6 16.36 -57.77 -41.72
CA ARG A 6 15.95 -57.41 -40.35
C ARG A 6 15.77 -55.89 -40.24
N GLY A 7 14.55 -55.48 -40.01
CA GLY A 7 14.24 -54.11 -39.68
C GLY A 7 14.54 -53.83 -38.21
N VAL A 8 15.39 -52.82 -37.96
CA VAL A 8 15.68 -52.23 -36.60
C VAL A 8 14.57 -51.28 -36.30
N ARG A 9 13.76 -51.57 -35.28
CA ARG A 9 12.78 -50.63 -34.72
C ARG A 9 13.50 -49.78 -33.67
N CYS A 10 13.76 -48.51 -33.98
CA CYS A 10 14.14 -47.51 -32.98
C CYS A 10 12.91 -47.13 -32.15
N LEU A 11 12.92 -47.49 -30.89
CA LEU A 11 12.00 -46.95 -29.86
C LEU A 11 12.52 -45.59 -29.44
N VAL A 12 11.84 -44.53 -29.86
CA VAL A 12 12.07 -43.19 -29.34
C VAL A 12 11.25 -43.06 -28.04
N ALA A 13 11.94 -43.14 -26.91
CA ALA A 13 11.35 -42.83 -25.62
C ALA A 13 11.22 -41.30 -25.47
N ALA A 14 10.00 -40.78 -25.60
CA ALA A 14 9.70 -39.39 -25.31
C ALA A 14 9.64 -39.20 -23.80
N SER A 15 10.69 -38.65 -23.23
CA SER A 15 10.70 -38.20 -21.82
C SER A 15 9.88 -36.91 -21.68
N ILE A 16 8.67 -37.02 -21.14
CA ILE A 16 7.85 -35.89 -20.76
C ILE A 16 8.44 -35.32 -19.45
N VAL A 17 9.18 -34.21 -19.56
CA VAL A 17 9.60 -33.43 -18.39
C VAL A 17 8.38 -32.63 -17.90
N LEU A 18 7.72 -33.13 -16.87
CA LEU A 18 6.75 -32.34 -16.10
C LEU A 18 7.49 -31.23 -15.36
N LEU A 19 7.51 -30.05 -15.95
CA LEU A 19 7.85 -28.82 -15.21
C LEU A 19 6.75 -28.57 -14.19
N ALA A 20 6.97 -28.99 -12.94
CA ALA A 20 6.16 -28.58 -11.81
C ALA A 20 6.34 -27.07 -11.64
N SER A 21 5.36 -26.30 -12.13
CA SER A 21 5.26 -24.87 -11.82
C SER A 21 5.04 -24.76 -10.33
N ALA A 22 6.11 -24.46 -9.55
CA ALA A 22 5.96 -24.05 -8.17
C ALA A 22 5.03 -22.83 -8.14
N PRO A 23 4.06 -22.76 -7.21
CA PRO A 23 3.25 -21.56 -7.07
C PRO A 23 4.22 -20.41 -6.78
N THR A 24 4.30 -19.45 -7.69
CA THR A 24 5.01 -18.20 -7.47
C THR A 24 4.31 -17.53 -6.31
N GLN A 25 4.91 -17.59 -5.11
CA GLN A 25 4.47 -16.75 -4.00
C GLN A 25 4.55 -15.33 -4.53
N ALA A 26 3.39 -14.68 -4.68
CA ALA A 26 3.35 -13.28 -5.04
C ALA A 26 4.17 -12.54 -3.99
N GLN A 27 5.29 -11.97 -4.43
CA GLN A 27 6.16 -11.18 -3.54
C GLN A 27 5.30 -10.06 -2.97
N GLU A 28 5.16 -10.03 -1.64
CA GLU A 28 4.41 -8.96 -0.98
C GLU A 28 4.95 -7.61 -1.42
N SER A 29 4.05 -6.70 -1.79
CA SER A 29 4.45 -5.35 -2.20
C SER A 29 5.13 -4.63 -1.04
N LYS A 30 5.95 -3.64 -1.36
CA LYS A 30 6.61 -2.82 -0.33
C LYS A 30 5.59 -2.10 0.55
N SER A 31 4.50 -1.60 -0.04
CA SER A 31 3.40 -1.00 0.72
C SER A 31 2.75 -1.99 1.68
N SER A 32 2.57 -3.26 1.28
CA SER A 32 2.02 -4.31 2.15
C SER A 32 2.88 -4.55 3.39
N GLN A 33 4.18 -4.66 3.21
CA GLN A 33 5.13 -4.86 4.32
C GLN A 33 5.12 -3.67 5.28
N LEU A 34 5.18 -2.45 4.75
CA LEU A 34 5.22 -1.23 5.56
C LEU A 34 3.90 -0.93 6.26
N ALA A 35 2.75 -1.20 5.63
CA ALA A 35 1.44 -1.02 6.25
C ALA A 35 1.26 -1.98 7.43
N ALA A 36 1.57 -3.26 7.23
CA ALA A 36 1.54 -4.26 8.30
C ALA A 36 2.52 -3.92 9.44
N GLU A 37 3.72 -3.43 9.11
CA GLU A 37 4.69 -2.99 10.10
C GLU A 37 4.19 -1.77 10.88
N THR A 38 3.60 -0.78 10.19
CA THR A 38 3.02 0.42 10.83
C THR A 38 1.92 0.02 11.81
N ALA A 39 0.98 -0.83 11.41
CA ALA A 39 -0.09 -1.33 12.26
C ALA A 39 0.47 -2.06 13.49
N LYS A 40 1.44 -2.96 13.30
CA LYS A 40 2.09 -3.70 14.38
C LYS A 40 2.80 -2.78 15.39
N LEU A 41 3.50 -1.75 14.90
CA LEU A 41 4.19 -0.79 15.77
C LEU A 41 3.22 0.07 16.56
N LEU A 42 2.10 0.50 15.93
CA LEU A 42 1.04 1.24 16.61
C LEU A 42 0.37 0.41 17.70
N ASP A 43 0.06 -0.85 17.42
CA ASP A 43 -0.51 -1.79 18.41
C ASP A 43 0.45 -2.03 19.57
N ALA A 44 1.71 -2.29 19.30
CA ALA A 44 2.73 -2.54 20.31
C ALA A 44 2.94 -1.31 21.22
N ALA A 45 2.89 -0.12 20.65
CA ALA A 45 3.01 1.14 21.39
C ALA A 45 1.68 1.59 22.04
N LYS A 46 0.56 0.89 21.79
CA LYS A 46 -0.81 1.27 22.19
C LYS A 46 -1.18 2.67 21.72
N LEU A 47 -0.74 3.03 20.52
CA LEU A 47 -1.01 4.31 19.87
C LEU A 47 -2.08 4.13 18.80
N GLY A 48 -3.13 4.95 18.85
CA GLY A 48 -4.13 5.00 17.79
C GLY A 48 -3.73 5.91 16.62
N ALA A 49 -2.65 6.67 16.77
CA ALA A 49 -2.18 7.63 15.78
C ALA A 49 -0.66 7.73 15.77
N VAL A 50 -0.11 8.14 14.62
CA VAL A 50 1.29 8.55 14.45
C VAL A 50 1.34 9.68 13.43
N ALA A 51 2.33 10.56 13.53
CA ALA A 51 2.60 11.57 12.53
C ALA A 51 4.11 11.74 12.33
N ALA A 52 4.50 12.16 11.14
CA ALA A 52 5.90 12.37 10.77
C ALA A 52 6.04 13.52 9.78
N LYS A 53 7.25 14.06 9.69
CA LYS A 53 7.65 15.02 8.67
C LYS A 53 8.13 14.27 7.44
N LEU A 54 7.61 14.61 6.26
CA LEU A 54 8.03 14.05 4.97
C LEU A 54 9.11 14.87 4.27
N GLY A 55 9.16 16.16 4.55
CA GLY A 55 10.08 17.12 3.96
C GLY A 55 10.16 18.38 4.82
N SER A 56 10.61 19.51 4.27
CA SER A 56 10.71 20.76 5.01
C SER A 56 9.34 21.26 5.52
N ASP A 57 8.33 21.12 4.71
CA ASP A 57 6.98 21.68 4.86
C ASP A 57 5.87 20.67 4.60
N GLU A 58 6.22 19.39 4.40
CA GLU A 58 5.27 18.32 4.16
C GLU A 58 5.19 17.37 5.36
N TYR A 59 3.97 17.07 5.78
CA TYR A 59 3.68 16.23 6.94
C TYR A 59 2.72 15.11 6.57
N VAL A 60 2.88 13.97 7.24
CA VAL A 60 1.99 12.83 7.15
C VAL A 60 1.48 12.48 8.53
N GLY A 61 0.21 12.11 8.60
CA GLY A 61 -0.42 11.56 9.78
C GLY A 61 -1.18 10.29 9.44
N ALA A 62 -1.20 9.34 10.36
CA ALA A 62 -1.98 8.12 10.25
C ALA A 62 -2.84 7.90 11.48
N LEU A 63 -4.03 7.33 11.27
CA LEU A 63 -4.89 6.74 12.29
C LEU A 63 -5.02 5.26 12.02
N TYR A 64 -4.92 4.45 13.07
CA TYR A 64 -5.13 3.01 12.99
C TYR A 64 -6.30 2.57 13.87
N PHE A 65 -7.26 1.89 13.26
CA PHE A 65 -8.45 1.36 13.90
C PHE A 65 -8.31 -0.15 14.05
N THR A 66 -7.73 -0.59 15.15
CA THR A 66 -7.40 -2.01 15.44
C THR A 66 -8.59 -2.96 15.21
N GLY A 67 -9.79 -2.58 15.66
CA GLY A 67 -10.98 -3.43 15.53
C GLY A 67 -11.42 -3.72 14.09
N SER A 68 -11.18 -2.82 13.15
CA SER A 68 -11.47 -2.96 11.72
C SER A 68 -10.23 -3.19 10.87
N GLN A 69 -9.04 -3.19 11.47
CA GLN A 69 -7.75 -3.22 10.80
C GLN A 69 -7.65 -2.16 9.69
N LEU A 70 -8.27 -0.99 9.90
CA LEU A 70 -8.25 0.11 8.95
C LEU A 70 -7.12 1.08 9.29
N LEU A 71 -6.22 1.29 8.33
CA LEU A 71 -5.16 2.29 8.40
C LEU A 71 -5.51 3.45 7.47
N VAL A 72 -5.73 4.63 8.05
CA VAL A 72 -6.03 5.86 7.30
C VAL A 72 -4.83 6.77 7.36
N VAL A 73 -4.24 7.05 6.21
CA VAL A 73 -3.02 7.86 6.09
C VAL A 73 -3.28 9.09 5.24
N LYS A 74 -2.79 10.23 5.69
CA LYS A 74 -2.99 11.51 5.04
C LYS A 74 -1.72 12.34 5.03
N ALA A 75 -1.40 12.94 3.88
CA ALA A 75 -0.30 13.88 3.76
C ALA A 75 -0.74 15.23 3.19
N ARG A 76 -0.07 16.28 3.60
CA ARG A 76 -0.27 17.66 3.15
C ARG A 76 0.99 18.51 3.26
N TYR A 77 1.05 19.54 2.42
CA TYR A 77 1.98 20.65 2.58
C TYR A 77 1.45 21.67 3.58
N ILE A 78 2.25 22.06 4.55
CA ILE A 78 1.87 22.98 5.64
C ILE A 78 3.04 23.88 6.01
N VAL A 79 2.77 25.11 6.43
CA VAL A 79 3.76 25.98 7.09
C VAL A 79 3.86 25.59 8.57
N PRO A 80 5.06 25.33 9.10
CA PRO A 80 5.28 24.22 10.04
C PRO A 80 5.36 24.52 11.54
N GLU A 81 5.46 25.74 12.04
CA GLU A 81 5.89 25.98 13.43
C GLU A 81 5.10 25.19 14.50
N ARG A 82 3.77 25.13 14.35
CA ARG A 82 2.90 24.42 15.29
C ARG A 82 3.03 22.88 15.14
N MET A 83 3.20 22.42 13.92
CA MET A 83 3.28 20.99 13.63
C MET A 83 4.58 20.39 14.17
N ASP A 84 5.69 21.08 14.03
CA ASP A 84 6.97 20.63 14.58
C ASP A 84 6.90 20.51 16.11
N ALA A 85 6.33 21.49 16.78
CA ALA A 85 6.13 21.44 18.24
C ALA A 85 5.22 20.28 18.67
N GLN A 86 4.15 19.99 17.92
CA GLN A 86 3.27 18.87 18.20
C GLN A 86 3.97 17.52 17.96
N LEU A 87 4.82 17.42 16.93
CA LEU A 87 5.61 16.21 16.67
C LEU A 87 6.64 15.96 17.77
N GLU A 88 7.33 17.00 18.24
CA GLU A 88 8.26 16.90 19.37
C GLU A 88 7.55 16.46 20.65
N ALA A 89 6.37 17.02 20.91
CA ALA A 89 5.53 16.64 22.05
C ALA A 89 4.85 15.26 21.88
N LYS A 90 5.08 14.56 20.74
CA LYS A 90 4.40 13.30 20.36
C LYS A 90 2.87 13.41 20.35
N ASN A 91 2.33 14.59 20.05
CA ASN A 91 0.90 14.85 20.01
C ASN A 91 0.31 14.51 18.62
N TYR A 92 0.48 13.26 18.21
CA TYR A 92 0.19 12.78 16.86
C TYR A 92 -1.27 12.95 16.44
N ARG A 93 -2.19 12.86 17.39
CA ARG A 93 -3.62 13.06 17.11
C ARG A 93 -3.91 14.49 16.67
N ASP A 94 -3.32 15.48 17.35
CA ASP A 94 -3.51 16.88 17.01
C ASP A 94 -2.87 17.22 15.66
N VAL A 95 -1.69 16.64 15.36
CA VAL A 95 -1.07 16.73 14.03
C VAL A 95 -2.03 16.20 12.97
N TYR A 96 -2.64 15.04 13.18
CA TYR A 96 -3.60 14.47 12.24
C TYR A 96 -4.84 15.37 12.06
N ILE A 97 -5.33 15.97 13.15
CA ILE A 97 -6.46 16.92 13.11
C ILE A 97 -6.08 18.16 12.30
N ASP A 98 -4.90 18.73 12.55
CA ASP A 98 -4.41 19.91 11.84
C ASP A 98 -4.23 19.64 10.33
N LEU A 99 -3.79 18.42 9.94
CA LEU A 99 -3.77 18.00 8.54
C LEU A 99 -5.17 18.02 7.86
N ASN A 100 -6.25 18.05 8.63
CA ASN A 100 -7.61 18.17 8.13
C ASN A 100 -8.12 19.61 8.04
N SER A 101 -7.38 20.58 8.61
CA SER A 101 -7.80 21.98 8.65
C SER A 101 -8.02 22.57 7.25
N ALA A 102 -9.08 23.35 7.08
CA ALA A 102 -9.36 24.05 5.83
C ALA A 102 -8.33 25.16 5.52
N SER A 103 -7.64 25.64 6.55
CA SER A 103 -6.59 26.66 6.40
C SER A 103 -5.29 26.15 5.81
N VAL A 104 -5.15 24.83 5.68
CA VAL A 104 -3.95 24.20 5.14
C VAL A 104 -4.00 24.18 3.61
N ALA A 105 -3.03 24.83 2.99
CA ALA A 105 -2.86 24.84 1.53
C ALA A 105 -2.04 23.62 1.06
N GLY A 106 -2.06 23.34 -0.24
CA GLY A 106 -1.21 22.35 -0.90
C GLY A 106 -1.88 21.02 -1.27
N SER A 107 -1.08 20.13 -1.85
CA SER A 107 -1.54 18.82 -2.26
C SER A 107 -2.07 18.01 -1.09
N LYS A 108 -3.24 17.41 -1.30
CA LYS A 108 -3.86 16.53 -0.32
C LYS A 108 -3.97 15.14 -0.93
N ILE A 109 -3.40 14.17 -0.23
CA ILE A 109 -3.69 12.76 -0.46
C ILE A 109 -4.20 12.14 0.83
N LEU A 110 -5.24 11.33 0.73
CA LEU A 110 -5.76 10.52 1.83
C LEU A 110 -5.94 9.10 1.32
N ILE A 111 -5.43 8.15 2.05
CA ILE A 111 -5.48 6.72 1.73
C ILE A 111 -6.19 6.01 2.87
N ALA A 112 -7.18 5.17 2.55
CA ALA A 112 -7.79 4.23 3.47
C ALA A 112 -7.44 2.81 3.02
N ASP A 113 -6.54 2.18 3.76
CA ASP A 113 -6.07 0.80 3.56
C ASP A 113 -6.87 -0.11 4.49
N PHE A 114 -7.82 -0.85 3.91
CA PHE A 114 -8.64 -1.83 4.61
C PHE A 114 -7.87 -3.14 4.78
N GLY A 115 -7.53 -3.46 6.02
CA GLY A 115 -6.72 -4.62 6.39
C GLY A 115 -5.29 -4.27 6.78
N ALA A 116 -4.88 -2.98 6.63
CA ALA A 116 -3.52 -2.51 6.88
C ALA A 116 -2.47 -3.44 6.22
N ASN A 117 -2.74 -3.77 4.96
CA ASN A 117 -1.96 -4.75 4.20
C ASN A 117 -1.40 -4.19 2.88
N GLY A 118 -1.37 -2.85 2.76
CA GLY A 118 -0.95 -2.10 1.59
C GLY A 118 -2.05 -1.96 0.55
N LEU A 119 -1.92 -0.99 -0.34
CA LEU A 119 -2.91 -0.78 -1.39
C LEU A 119 -3.05 -2.01 -2.27
N GLN A 120 -4.30 -2.39 -2.53
CA GLN A 120 -4.66 -3.50 -3.38
C GLN A 120 -5.39 -2.98 -4.62
N ALA A 121 -4.90 -3.26 -5.82
CA ALA A 121 -5.56 -2.85 -7.08
C ALA A 121 -6.92 -3.51 -7.29
N ARG A 122 -7.25 -4.53 -6.50
CA ARG A 122 -8.52 -5.25 -6.53
C ARG A 122 -8.95 -5.58 -5.11
N ARG A 123 -10.25 -5.48 -4.87
CA ARG A 123 -10.85 -5.90 -3.61
C ARG A 123 -10.52 -7.37 -3.33
N ARG A 124 -10.11 -7.67 -2.10
CA ARG A 124 -9.94 -9.03 -1.60
C ARG A 124 -11.19 -9.45 -0.83
N ASP A 125 -11.76 -10.58 -1.19
CA ASP A 125 -12.90 -11.21 -0.51
C ASP A 125 -14.07 -10.27 -0.19
N LYS A 126 -14.47 -10.24 1.09
CA LYS A 126 -15.56 -9.41 1.60
C LYS A 126 -15.09 -8.07 2.18
N GLN A 127 -13.80 -7.77 2.12
CA GLN A 127 -13.28 -6.48 2.60
C GLN A 127 -13.82 -5.32 1.77
N ALA A 128 -13.92 -4.13 2.37
CA ALA A 128 -14.11 -2.92 1.61
C ALA A 128 -12.89 -2.68 0.69
N PRO A 129 -13.07 -2.11 -0.50
CA PRO A 129 -11.94 -1.76 -1.36
C PRO A 129 -11.13 -0.64 -0.72
N ASP A 130 -9.81 -0.68 -0.92
CA ASP A 130 -8.97 0.45 -0.57
C ASP A 130 -9.37 1.68 -1.35
N THR A 131 -9.23 2.85 -0.73
CA THR A 131 -9.60 4.12 -1.38
C THR A 131 -8.46 5.12 -1.29
N VAL A 132 -8.37 5.95 -2.33
CA VAL A 132 -7.44 7.07 -2.39
C VAL A 132 -8.20 8.33 -2.81
N ASP A 133 -8.12 9.36 -1.98
CA ASP A 133 -8.58 10.70 -2.33
C ASP A 133 -7.38 11.55 -2.73
N VAL A 134 -7.34 11.97 -3.97
CA VAL A 134 -6.26 12.79 -4.53
C VAL A 134 -6.82 13.83 -5.51
N GLY A 135 -6.34 15.07 -5.40
CA GLY A 135 -6.81 16.15 -6.26
C GLY A 135 -8.32 16.42 -6.18
N GLY A 136 -8.94 16.16 -5.02
CA GLY A 136 -10.37 16.32 -4.79
C GLY A 136 -11.24 15.21 -5.39
N LYS A 137 -10.64 14.13 -5.90
CA LYS A 137 -11.34 12.96 -6.43
C LYS A 137 -11.06 11.73 -5.55
N SER A 138 -12.11 10.93 -5.33
CA SER A 138 -12.03 9.66 -4.63
C SER A 138 -11.99 8.51 -5.63
N HIS A 139 -11.03 7.61 -5.45
CA HIS A 139 -10.85 6.42 -6.26
C HIS A 139 -10.92 5.18 -5.36
N ALA A 140 -11.81 4.24 -5.68
CA ALA A 140 -11.89 2.94 -5.00
C ALA A 140 -11.23 1.88 -5.87
N PHE A 141 -10.35 1.08 -5.27
CA PHE A 141 -9.63 0.01 -5.95
C PHE A 141 -10.33 -1.35 -5.76
N ASP A 142 -11.47 -1.52 -6.43
CA ASP A 142 -12.24 -2.77 -6.43
C ASP A 142 -11.95 -3.68 -7.62
N GLY A 143 -11.09 -3.25 -8.54
CA GLY A 143 -10.74 -3.95 -9.77
C GLY A 143 -11.65 -3.65 -10.95
N ASP A 144 -12.64 -2.78 -10.77
CA ASP A 144 -13.62 -2.39 -11.80
C ASP A 144 -13.40 -0.93 -12.26
N TRP A 145 -12.49 -0.76 -13.23
CA TRP A 145 -12.21 0.55 -13.82
C TRP A 145 -13.38 1.12 -14.59
N GLY A 146 -14.25 0.26 -15.16
CA GLY A 146 -15.46 0.70 -15.87
C GLY A 146 -16.45 1.37 -14.92
N LYS A 147 -16.65 0.82 -13.72
CA LYS A 147 -17.47 1.42 -12.66
C LYS A 147 -16.87 2.75 -12.20
N ALA A 148 -15.54 2.84 -12.12
CA ALA A 148 -14.83 4.07 -11.81
C ALA A 148 -14.89 5.12 -12.94
N LYS A 149 -15.45 4.79 -14.10
CA LYS A 149 -15.48 5.62 -15.33
C LYS A 149 -14.08 6.04 -15.78
N LEU A 150 -13.13 5.12 -15.67
CA LEU A 150 -11.74 5.27 -16.09
C LEU A 150 -11.42 4.26 -17.19
N SER A 151 -10.40 4.53 -17.98
CA SER A 151 -9.75 3.51 -18.78
C SER A 151 -8.87 2.62 -17.87
N GLU A 152 -8.58 1.40 -18.29
CA GLU A 152 -7.70 0.49 -17.56
C GLU A 152 -6.32 1.13 -17.32
N GLN A 153 -5.81 1.87 -18.30
CA GLN A 153 -4.52 2.55 -18.18
C GLN A 153 -4.55 3.66 -17.12
N GLU A 154 -5.61 4.50 -17.12
CA GLU A 154 -5.78 5.54 -16.10
C GLU A 154 -5.89 4.96 -14.71
N TYR A 155 -6.72 3.91 -14.54
CA TYR A 155 -6.89 3.20 -13.28
C TYR A 155 -5.55 2.65 -12.76
N THR A 156 -4.80 1.98 -13.63
CA THR A 156 -3.47 1.43 -13.30
C THR A 156 -2.48 2.52 -12.93
N THR A 157 -2.48 3.64 -13.67
CA THR A 157 -1.59 4.77 -13.40
C THR A 157 -1.90 5.42 -12.05
N ILE A 158 -3.18 5.66 -11.74
CA ILE A 158 -3.62 6.21 -10.45
C ILE A 158 -3.20 5.27 -9.32
N PHE A 159 -3.42 3.96 -9.48
CA PHE A 159 -3.03 2.97 -8.49
C PHE A 159 -1.52 3.00 -8.23
N GLN A 160 -0.70 2.88 -9.27
CA GLN A 160 0.76 2.83 -9.14
C GLN A 160 1.33 4.11 -8.52
N THR A 161 0.83 5.28 -8.93
CA THR A 161 1.25 6.57 -8.37
C THR A 161 0.86 6.68 -6.90
N SER A 162 -0.34 6.23 -6.54
CA SER A 162 -0.82 6.24 -5.17
C SER A 162 -0.05 5.26 -4.29
N ASP A 163 0.27 4.06 -4.79
CA ASP A 163 1.04 3.06 -4.06
C ASP A 163 2.47 3.54 -3.79
N ALA A 164 3.11 4.17 -4.77
CA ALA A 164 4.44 4.76 -4.60
C ALA A 164 4.45 5.88 -3.54
N GLU A 165 3.43 6.74 -3.56
CA GLU A 165 3.28 7.79 -2.55
C GLU A 165 2.96 7.20 -1.16
N TYR A 166 2.14 6.16 -1.11
CA TYR A 166 1.83 5.45 0.13
C TYR A 166 3.09 4.84 0.76
N VAL A 167 3.94 4.21 -0.04
CA VAL A 167 5.25 3.70 0.42
C VAL A 167 6.06 4.82 1.07
N ARG A 168 6.18 5.99 0.41
CA ARG A 168 6.92 7.14 0.95
C ARG A 168 6.37 7.62 2.30
N MET A 169 5.05 7.69 2.41
CA MET A 169 4.38 8.08 3.65
C MET A 169 4.61 7.07 4.77
N LEU A 170 4.44 5.77 4.47
CA LEU A 170 4.64 4.70 5.45
C LEU A 170 6.10 4.62 5.93
N GLU A 171 7.08 4.81 5.06
CA GLU A 171 8.50 4.86 5.46
C GLU A 171 8.77 5.94 6.50
N ALA A 172 8.21 7.13 6.33
CA ALA A 172 8.36 8.21 7.29
C ALA A 172 7.67 7.89 8.63
N LEU A 173 6.48 7.30 8.60
CA LEU A 173 5.73 6.89 9.79
C LEU A 173 6.45 5.79 10.57
N VAL A 174 6.95 4.75 9.88
CA VAL A 174 7.74 3.67 10.49
C VAL A 174 9.02 4.23 11.11
N ALA A 175 9.73 5.11 10.40
CA ALA A 175 10.92 5.75 10.93
C ALA A 175 10.62 6.57 12.21
N GLN A 176 9.48 7.27 12.24
CA GLN A 176 9.05 8.01 13.44
C GLN A 176 8.71 7.08 14.61
N LEU A 177 7.99 5.98 14.36
CA LEU A 177 7.62 5.00 15.39
C LEU A 177 8.82 4.27 16.00
N LYS A 178 9.91 4.12 15.24
CA LYS A 178 11.16 3.49 15.69
C LYS A 178 12.12 4.44 16.42
N LYS A 179 11.82 5.73 16.51
CA LYS A 179 12.65 6.66 17.30
C LYS A 179 12.58 6.28 18.77
N PRO A 180 13.73 6.25 19.47
CA PRO A 180 13.73 6.04 20.91
C PRO A 180 12.89 7.11 21.61
N ALA A 181 12.33 6.72 22.75
CA ALA A 181 11.51 7.61 23.60
C ALA A 181 12.38 8.65 24.27
#